data_1f1b84ea837e3ac9bff62fb5b9a22db4
#
_entry.id   1f1b84ea837e3ac9bff62fb5b9a22db4
#
_cell.length_a   1.000
_cell.length_b   1.000
_cell.length_c   1.000
_cell.angle_alpha   90.00
_cell.angle_beta   90.00
_cell.angle_gamma   90.00
#
_symmetry.space_group_name_H-M   'P 1'
#
loop_
_entity.id
_entity.type
_entity.pdbx_description
1 polymer ?
#
loop_
_entity_poly.entity_id
_entity_poly.type
_entity_poly.pdbx_seq_one_letter_code
_entity_poly.pdbx_strand_id
1 'polypeptide(L)'
;MTSARRLVIAMLLVPATAAAQEHPGKATYDRWCSECHGADGRGDGPAAAHMLPRPRDFTEARYQIRTTASGALPTDADILRIIERGMPGTAMPAWPKLSREQKQNLVAYLKTFSRFFESEGAPEPLAVARAPRATEEAIAEGRELFDRLECWKCHGQAGRGDGPSAPTQEDDNGWPIRPADLTQNWRFNGGGSVDDIYMRLRSGLDGTPMPSSSDLLEANVVTEDQLWNVAHFVRSLSPADPPEPQEVVRAVLRIGELPASPDDEAWADVPAFYIPLVGQIIERPRWFSPTVSTVWVQAVHNREELALRLVWSDPSRSPDPAWEPWRARIVEVMEPKDEAPAEGALPDAFAVQLGSISGEGDMPYFLMGDARNPVHLWRWRSDGTVAELTARGLDRLEPSASPTAAVAANAVHADGQWQLVLRRTLAAADETRPALGEGVPIPIAFFAWDGSNGEAGKRGAIGSWYFLFLEQPASAAVYVVPIATILITALLGVAAVRYAQRARVQPERTSVPGVALAEP
;
A
#
# COMPACT_ATOMS: atom_id res chain seq x y z
N MET A 1 -88.83 16.12 43.26
CA MET A 1 -88.43 16.24 41.83
C MET A 1 -86.89 16.38 41.77
N THR A 2 -86.21 15.27 41.68
CA THR A 2 -84.72 15.19 41.70
C THR A 2 -84.22 14.85 40.29
N SER A 3 -83.56 15.79 39.68
CA SER A 3 -83.00 15.69 38.30
C SER A 3 -81.58 15.07 38.37
N ALA A 4 -81.44 13.82 37.91
CA ALA A 4 -80.15 13.14 37.76
C ALA A 4 -79.42 13.60 36.51
N ARG A 5 -78.32 14.31 36.66
CA ARG A 5 -77.37 14.66 35.55
C ARG A 5 -76.53 13.43 35.24
N ARG A 6 -76.71 12.87 34.06
CA ARG A 6 -75.82 11.84 33.53
C ARG A 6 -74.55 12.51 32.99
N LEU A 7 -73.40 12.19 33.57
CA LEU A 7 -72.05 12.58 33.09
C LEU A 7 -71.67 11.59 32.01
N VAL A 8 -71.57 12.09 30.75
CA VAL A 8 -71.03 11.34 29.60
C VAL A 8 -69.51 11.60 29.56
N ILE A 9 -68.71 10.62 29.96
CA ILE A 9 -67.27 10.65 29.80
C ILE A 9 -66.97 10.23 28.36
N ALA A 10 -66.62 11.20 27.50
CA ALA A 10 -66.09 10.95 26.16
C ALA A 10 -64.63 10.47 26.28
N MET A 11 -64.41 9.18 26.07
CA MET A 11 -63.10 8.56 26.04
C MET A 11 -62.45 8.92 24.70
N LEU A 12 -61.52 9.91 24.71
CA LEU A 12 -60.70 10.27 23.56
C LEU A 12 -59.72 9.11 23.27
N LEU A 13 -60.03 8.27 22.30
CA LEU A 13 -59.07 7.34 21.67
C LEU A 13 -58.02 8.13 20.92
N VAL A 14 -56.87 8.38 21.56
CA VAL A 14 -55.68 8.88 20.83
C VAL A 14 -55.14 7.68 20.05
N PRO A 15 -55.06 7.73 18.71
CA PRO A 15 -54.42 6.68 17.96
C PRO A 15 -52.92 6.66 18.37
N ALA A 16 -52.46 5.60 19.00
CA ALA A 16 -51.06 5.32 19.19
C ALA A 16 -50.49 5.09 17.78
N THR A 17 -49.91 6.12 17.17
CA THR A 17 -49.03 5.92 16.03
C THR A 17 -47.86 5.06 16.51
N ALA A 18 -47.89 3.77 16.19
CA ALA A 18 -46.74 2.89 16.38
C ALA A 18 -45.63 3.54 15.55
N ALA A 19 -44.69 4.23 16.18
CA ALA A 19 -43.46 4.65 15.55
C ALA A 19 -42.83 3.36 15.02
N ALA A 20 -42.69 3.27 13.68
CA ALA A 20 -42.01 2.13 13.08
C ALA A 20 -40.61 2.05 13.73
N GLN A 21 -40.34 0.95 14.40
CA GLN A 21 -39.07 0.75 15.09
C GLN A 21 -37.95 0.81 14.03
N GLU A 22 -37.07 1.80 14.16
CA GLU A 22 -35.97 2.01 13.22
C GLU A 22 -35.06 0.76 13.19
N HIS A 23 -34.61 0.35 12.00
CA HIS A 23 -33.78 -0.85 11.88
C HIS A 23 -32.48 -0.69 12.69
N PRO A 24 -32.06 -1.70 13.51
CA PRO A 24 -30.90 -1.57 14.39
C PRO A 24 -29.59 -1.21 13.70
N GLY A 25 -29.42 -1.57 12.42
CA GLY A 25 -28.23 -1.26 11.62
C GLY A 25 -28.20 0.15 11.04
N LYS A 26 -29.38 0.84 10.98
CA LYS A 26 -29.50 2.13 10.29
C LYS A 26 -28.59 3.22 10.88
N ALA A 27 -28.57 3.41 12.17
CA ALA A 27 -27.74 4.43 12.82
C ALA A 27 -26.23 4.21 12.57
N THR A 28 -25.80 2.94 12.49
CA THR A 28 -24.40 2.60 12.13
C THR A 28 -24.12 2.91 10.68
N TYR A 29 -25.05 2.60 9.79
CA TYR A 29 -24.94 2.89 8.36
C TYR A 29 -24.87 4.40 8.09
N ASP A 30 -25.81 5.17 8.63
CA ASP A 30 -25.89 6.62 8.44
C ASP A 30 -24.59 7.31 8.91
N ARG A 31 -24.01 6.83 9.98
CA ARG A 31 -22.80 7.42 10.56
C ARG A 31 -21.51 7.09 9.78
N TRP A 32 -21.39 5.88 9.24
CA TRP A 32 -20.11 5.38 8.76
C TRP A 32 -20.07 4.97 7.30
N CYS A 33 -21.24 4.76 6.65
CA CYS A 33 -21.33 4.18 5.32
C CYS A 33 -21.95 5.13 4.30
N SER A 34 -22.96 5.93 4.74
CA SER A 34 -23.79 6.74 3.84
C SER A 34 -23.01 7.83 3.08
N GLU A 35 -21.90 8.34 3.64
CA GLU A 35 -21.06 9.35 2.98
C GLU A 35 -20.50 8.85 1.64
N CYS A 36 -20.22 7.56 1.54
CA CYS A 36 -19.75 6.91 0.31
C CYS A 36 -20.91 6.23 -0.45
N HIS A 37 -21.72 5.43 0.28
CA HIS A 37 -22.72 4.57 -0.33
C HIS A 37 -24.10 5.23 -0.54
N GLY A 38 -24.28 6.48 -0.12
CA GLY A 38 -25.56 7.19 -0.21
C GLY A 38 -26.53 6.81 0.90
N ALA A 39 -27.51 7.68 1.18
CA ALA A 39 -28.55 7.42 2.19
C ALA A 39 -29.44 6.23 1.81
N ASP A 40 -29.67 6.03 0.53
CA ASP A 40 -30.52 5.00 -0.05
C ASP A 40 -29.72 3.78 -0.57
N GLY A 41 -28.41 3.73 -0.26
CA GLY A 41 -27.54 2.61 -0.65
C GLY A 41 -27.18 2.53 -2.14
N ARG A 42 -27.33 3.64 -2.90
CA ARG A 42 -27.13 3.69 -4.36
C ARG A 42 -25.66 3.86 -4.80
N GLY A 43 -24.72 3.95 -3.85
CA GLY A 43 -23.31 4.22 -4.17
C GLY A 43 -23.04 5.67 -4.61
N ASP A 44 -23.96 6.57 -4.38
CA ASP A 44 -23.98 7.97 -4.83
C ASP A 44 -23.80 8.99 -3.68
N GLY A 45 -23.21 8.56 -2.58
CA GLY A 45 -22.89 9.44 -1.46
C GLY A 45 -21.97 10.60 -1.87
N PRO A 46 -21.91 11.69 -1.08
CA PRO A 46 -21.13 12.89 -1.41
C PRO A 46 -19.65 12.61 -1.77
N ALA A 47 -19.05 11.61 -1.13
CA ALA A 47 -17.67 11.23 -1.41
C ALA A 47 -17.50 10.36 -2.67
N ALA A 48 -18.57 9.76 -3.20
CA ALA A 48 -18.50 8.83 -4.31
C ALA A 48 -17.88 9.43 -5.57
N ALA A 49 -18.11 10.71 -5.84
CA ALA A 49 -17.56 11.41 -7.00
C ALA A 49 -16.03 11.41 -7.05
N HIS A 50 -15.37 11.23 -5.91
CA HIS A 50 -13.91 11.24 -5.76
C HIS A 50 -13.30 9.83 -5.68
N MET A 51 -14.08 8.78 -5.94
CA MET A 51 -13.63 7.40 -5.78
C MET A 51 -13.68 6.64 -7.10
N LEU A 52 -12.64 5.86 -7.35
CA LEU A 52 -12.64 4.85 -8.41
C LEU A 52 -11.85 3.63 -7.87
N PRO A 53 -12.45 2.44 -7.86
CA PRO A 53 -13.83 2.12 -8.27
C PRO A 53 -14.89 2.84 -7.41
N ARG A 54 -16.06 3.08 -8.02
CA ARG A 54 -17.20 3.72 -7.34
C ARG A 54 -17.69 2.86 -6.17
N PRO A 55 -18.23 3.48 -5.11
CA PRO A 55 -18.88 2.74 -4.03
C PRO A 55 -20.01 1.86 -4.56
N ARG A 56 -20.18 0.69 -3.95
CA ARG A 56 -21.19 -0.30 -4.34
C ARG A 56 -22.60 0.28 -4.23
N ASP A 57 -23.41 0.10 -5.29
CA ASP A 57 -24.86 0.22 -5.24
C ASP A 57 -25.45 -1.06 -4.63
N PHE A 58 -26.02 -0.96 -3.43
CA PHE A 58 -26.63 -2.08 -2.73
C PHE A 58 -28.03 -2.42 -3.24
N THR A 59 -28.68 -1.48 -3.95
CA THR A 59 -30.03 -1.69 -4.49
C THR A 59 -30.05 -2.73 -5.62
N GLU A 60 -28.95 -2.88 -6.34
CA GLU A 60 -28.75 -3.88 -7.39
C GLU A 60 -28.46 -5.27 -6.86
N ALA A 61 -28.09 -5.42 -5.58
CA ALA A 61 -27.67 -6.67 -4.94
C ALA A 61 -26.52 -7.41 -5.67
N ARG A 62 -25.75 -6.69 -6.49
CA ARG A 62 -24.62 -7.21 -7.25
C ARG A 62 -23.31 -7.04 -6.46
N TYR A 63 -22.74 -8.15 -6.01
CA TYR A 63 -21.54 -8.13 -5.17
C TYR A 63 -20.37 -8.82 -5.86
N GLN A 64 -19.23 -8.13 -5.96
CA GLN A 64 -18.02 -8.67 -6.60
C GLN A 64 -17.35 -9.76 -5.76
N ILE A 65 -17.27 -9.53 -4.44
CA ILE A 65 -16.55 -10.43 -3.53
C ILE A 65 -17.57 -11.29 -2.78
N ARG A 66 -17.66 -12.56 -3.21
CA ARG A 66 -18.58 -13.54 -2.66
C ARG A 66 -18.04 -14.97 -2.79
N THR A 67 -18.64 -15.87 -2.07
CA THR A 67 -18.36 -17.32 -2.12
C THR A 67 -19.43 -18.10 -2.88
N THR A 68 -20.43 -17.42 -3.43
CA THR A 68 -21.54 -17.98 -4.20
C THR A 68 -21.24 -17.96 -5.71
N ALA A 69 -22.03 -18.65 -6.50
CA ALA A 69 -21.90 -18.68 -7.96
C ALA A 69 -22.06 -17.27 -8.59
N SER A 70 -21.57 -17.11 -9.83
CA SER A 70 -21.77 -15.88 -10.61
C SER A 70 -23.27 -15.60 -10.77
N GLY A 71 -23.65 -14.33 -10.54
CA GLY A 71 -25.03 -13.88 -10.57
C GLY A 71 -25.83 -14.16 -9.29
N ALA A 72 -25.33 -14.97 -8.36
CA ALA A 72 -26.03 -15.25 -7.09
C ALA A 72 -25.74 -14.19 -6.03
N LEU A 73 -26.67 -14.06 -5.07
CA LEU A 73 -26.50 -13.17 -3.91
C LEU A 73 -25.32 -13.61 -3.05
N PRO A 74 -24.65 -12.68 -2.36
CA PRO A 74 -23.63 -13.00 -1.36
C PRO A 74 -24.26 -13.61 -0.11
N THR A 75 -23.50 -14.41 0.61
CA THR A 75 -23.86 -14.82 1.96
C THR A 75 -23.69 -13.67 2.95
N ASP A 76 -24.34 -13.79 4.13
CA ASP A 76 -24.11 -12.84 5.24
C ASP A 76 -22.62 -12.81 5.66
N ALA A 77 -21.94 -13.96 5.56
CA ALA A 77 -20.51 -14.08 5.86
C ALA A 77 -19.64 -13.32 4.84
N ASP A 78 -20.03 -13.29 3.57
CA ASP A 78 -19.32 -12.52 2.53
C ASP A 78 -19.41 -11.02 2.80
N ILE A 79 -20.61 -10.50 3.09
CA ILE A 79 -20.82 -9.09 3.42
C ILE A 79 -20.07 -8.72 4.71
N LEU A 80 -20.18 -9.55 5.75
CA LEU A 80 -19.50 -9.36 7.02
C LEU A 80 -17.98 -9.31 6.85
N ARG A 81 -17.42 -10.21 6.04
CA ARG A 81 -15.98 -10.26 5.73
C ARG A 81 -15.48 -8.95 5.13
N ILE A 82 -16.25 -8.33 4.20
CA ILE A 82 -15.88 -7.04 3.61
C ILE A 82 -15.94 -5.91 4.64
N ILE A 83 -16.92 -5.89 5.51
CA ILE A 83 -17.01 -4.91 6.60
C ILE A 83 -15.80 -5.06 7.55
N GLU A 84 -15.40 -6.29 7.85
CA GLU A 84 -14.30 -6.58 8.78
C GLU A 84 -12.92 -6.27 8.22
N ARG A 85 -12.67 -6.62 6.96
CA ARG A 85 -11.35 -6.54 6.33
C ARG A 85 -11.17 -5.31 5.44
N GLY A 86 -12.27 -4.65 5.04
CA GLY A 86 -12.26 -3.67 3.97
C GLY A 86 -12.01 -4.33 2.61
N MET A 87 -11.73 -3.49 1.63
CA MET A 87 -11.31 -3.91 0.28
C MET A 87 -9.96 -3.26 -0.04
N PRO A 88 -8.84 -3.97 0.19
CA PRO A 88 -7.50 -3.44 -0.08
C PRO A 88 -7.39 -2.92 -1.51
N GLY A 89 -6.65 -1.83 -1.71
CA GLY A 89 -6.54 -1.19 -3.03
C GLY A 89 -7.72 -0.28 -3.41
N THR A 90 -8.75 -0.19 -2.58
CA THR A 90 -9.90 0.72 -2.75
C THR A 90 -10.06 1.65 -1.55
N ALA A 91 -11.02 2.59 -1.65
CA ALA A 91 -11.35 3.50 -0.55
C ALA A 91 -12.21 2.84 0.56
N MET A 92 -12.66 1.59 0.42
CA MET A 92 -13.45 0.89 1.44
C MET A 92 -12.56 0.40 2.59
N PRO A 93 -12.59 1.03 3.77
CA PRO A 93 -11.73 0.65 4.88
C PRO A 93 -12.28 -0.56 5.65
N ALA A 94 -11.41 -1.19 6.44
CA ALA A 94 -11.83 -2.12 7.48
C ALA A 94 -12.46 -1.38 8.67
N TRP A 95 -13.42 -2.03 9.34
CA TRP A 95 -14.13 -1.46 10.49
C TRP A 95 -13.88 -2.27 11.79
N PRO A 96 -12.63 -2.32 12.29
CA PRO A 96 -12.28 -3.15 13.44
C PRO A 96 -12.93 -2.68 14.76
N LYS A 97 -13.30 -1.38 14.85
CA LYS A 97 -13.89 -0.80 16.07
C LYS A 97 -15.39 -1.05 16.22
N LEU A 98 -16.09 -1.48 15.17
CA LEU A 98 -17.49 -1.87 15.30
C LEU A 98 -17.61 -3.19 16.05
N SER A 99 -18.55 -3.27 16.99
CA SER A 99 -18.84 -4.52 17.70
C SER A 99 -19.41 -5.58 16.73
N ARG A 100 -19.35 -6.85 17.14
CA ARG A 100 -19.93 -7.95 16.36
C ARG A 100 -21.42 -7.74 16.10
N GLU A 101 -22.15 -7.29 17.10
CA GLU A 101 -23.58 -7.00 17.00
C GLU A 101 -23.84 -5.85 16.00
N GLN A 102 -23.10 -4.75 16.08
CA GLN A 102 -23.22 -3.65 15.12
C GLN A 102 -22.96 -4.11 13.69
N LYS A 103 -21.94 -4.94 13.45
CA LYS A 103 -21.64 -5.51 12.12
C LYS A 103 -22.76 -6.42 11.62
N GLN A 104 -23.32 -7.29 12.48
CA GLN A 104 -24.44 -8.16 12.13
C GLN A 104 -25.70 -7.35 11.79
N ASN A 105 -26.03 -6.36 12.61
CA ASN A 105 -27.15 -5.45 12.35
C ASN A 105 -26.95 -4.65 11.06
N LEU A 106 -25.68 -4.27 10.75
CA LEU A 106 -25.35 -3.60 9.51
C LEU A 106 -25.54 -4.52 8.29
N VAL A 107 -25.09 -5.79 8.35
CA VAL A 107 -25.35 -6.78 7.29
C VAL A 107 -26.84 -6.92 7.03
N ALA A 108 -27.65 -7.07 8.09
CA ALA A 108 -29.10 -7.16 7.96
C ALA A 108 -29.71 -5.88 7.33
N TYR A 109 -29.20 -4.70 7.71
CA TYR A 109 -29.67 -3.43 7.16
C TYR A 109 -29.28 -3.28 5.67
N LEU A 110 -28.05 -3.61 5.28
CA LEU A 110 -27.62 -3.55 3.87
C LEU A 110 -28.50 -4.39 2.96
N LYS A 111 -28.99 -5.54 3.43
CA LYS A 111 -29.90 -6.40 2.66
C LYS A 111 -31.27 -5.77 2.44
N THR A 112 -31.70 -4.81 3.28
CA THR A 112 -33.00 -4.13 3.10
C THR A 112 -33.01 -3.16 1.91
N PHE A 113 -31.84 -2.79 1.37
CA PHE A 113 -31.78 -1.92 0.20
C PHE A 113 -32.24 -2.62 -1.10
N SER A 114 -32.24 -3.95 -1.13
CA SER A 114 -32.63 -4.69 -2.33
C SER A 114 -33.65 -5.79 -2.05
N ARG A 115 -34.73 -5.77 -2.82
CA ARG A 115 -35.79 -6.77 -2.78
C ARG A 115 -35.31 -8.20 -3.12
N PHE A 116 -34.17 -8.33 -3.81
CA PHE A 116 -33.66 -9.65 -4.19
C PHE A 116 -33.34 -10.52 -2.98
N PHE A 117 -32.90 -9.92 -1.85
CA PHE A 117 -32.68 -10.67 -0.62
C PHE A 117 -33.96 -11.19 0.05
N GLU A 118 -35.14 -10.66 -0.31
CA GLU A 118 -36.43 -11.17 0.17
C GLU A 118 -37.01 -12.25 -0.77
N SER A 119 -36.75 -12.13 -2.06
CA SER A 119 -37.35 -12.97 -3.10
C SER A 119 -36.55 -14.24 -3.39
N GLU A 120 -35.24 -14.19 -3.22
CA GLU A 120 -34.36 -15.33 -3.42
C GLU A 120 -34.12 -16.05 -2.09
N GLY A 121 -34.01 -17.37 -2.12
CA GLY A 121 -33.68 -18.16 -0.94
C GLY A 121 -32.29 -17.83 -0.38
N ALA A 122 -31.92 -18.43 0.75
CA ALA A 122 -30.57 -18.27 1.30
C ALA A 122 -29.54 -18.76 0.27
N PRO A 123 -28.55 -17.93 -0.09
CA PRO A 123 -27.55 -18.30 -1.08
C PRO A 123 -26.63 -19.41 -0.54
N GLU A 124 -26.30 -20.37 -1.38
CA GLU A 124 -25.39 -21.46 -1.04
C GLU A 124 -23.96 -21.13 -1.53
N PRO A 125 -22.95 -21.23 -0.67
CA PRO A 125 -21.55 -21.11 -1.09
C PRO A 125 -21.18 -22.21 -2.07
N LEU A 126 -20.30 -21.90 -3.01
CA LEU A 126 -19.67 -22.89 -3.89
C LEU A 126 -18.93 -23.93 -3.03
N ALA A 127 -19.19 -25.19 -3.29
CA ALA A 127 -18.41 -26.28 -2.70
C ALA A 127 -17.00 -26.24 -3.31
N VAL A 128 -16.00 -26.00 -2.47
CA VAL A 128 -14.59 -25.93 -2.87
C VAL A 128 -13.80 -26.91 -2.04
N ALA A 129 -13.06 -27.79 -2.72
CA ALA A 129 -12.12 -28.69 -2.05
C ALA A 129 -10.97 -27.89 -1.41
N ARG A 130 -10.28 -28.54 -0.48
CA ARG A 130 -9.08 -27.94 0.12
C ARG A 130 -8.00 -27.77 -0.95
N ALA A 131 -7.31 -26.62 -0.92
CA ALA A 131 -6.21 -26.31 -1.83
C ALA A 131 -5.17 -27.47 -1.85
N PRO A 132 -4.80 -27.99 -3.02
CA PRO A 132 -3.66 -28.87 -3.17
C PRO A 132 -2.36 -28.19 -2.72
N ARG A 133 -1.32 -28.98 -2.51
CA ARG A 133 -0.01 -28.40 -2.21
C ARG A 133 0.59 -27.74 -3.46
N ALA A 134 1.09 -26.52 -3.34
CA ALA A 134 1.86 -25.88 -4.39
C ALA A 134 3.17 -26.66 -4.61
N THR A 135 3.42 -27.07 -5.85
CA THR A 135 4.71 -27.60 -6.31
C THR A 135 5.21 -26.74 -7.46
N GLU A 136 6.48 -26.87 -7.82
CA GLU A 136 7.03 -26.16 -8.98
C GLU A 136 6.32 -26.55 -10.27
N GLU A 137 5.96 -27.82 -10.42
CA GLU A 137 5.21 -28.34 -11.56
C GLU A 137 3.80 -27.76 -11.62
N ALA A 138 3.10 -27.67 -10.47
CA ALA A 138 1.77 -27.05 -10.39
C ALA A 138 1.80 -25.58 -10.77
N ILE A 139 2.82 -24.85 -10.33
CA ILE A 139 3.02 -23.43 -10.69
C ILE A 139 3.33 -23.30 -12.20
N ALA A 140 4.18 -24.16 -12.74
CA ALA A 140 4.51 -24.16 -14.16
C ALA A 140 3.29 -24.46 -15.05
N GLU A 141 2.50 -25.50 -14.70
CA GLU A 141 1.24 -25.78 -15.38
C GLU A 141 0.24 -24.62 -15.24
N GLY A 142 0.19 -23.98 -14.06
CA GLY A 142 -0.64 -22.80 -13.82
C GLY A 142 -0.29 -21.64 -14.76
N ARG A 143 0.99 -21.42 -15.04
CA ARG A 143 1.47 -20.43 -16.01
C ARG A 143 1.01 -20.77 -17.44
N GLU A 144 1.17 -22.03 -17.87
CA GLU A 144 0.71 -22.47 -19.19
C GLU A 144 -0.81 -22.30 -19.34
N LEU A 145 -1.56 -22.57 -18.26
CA LEU A 145 -3.01 -22.35 -18.22
C LEU A 145 -3.39 -20.87 -18.27
N PHE A 146 -2.66 -20.00 -17.56
CA PHE A 146 -2.84 -18.56 -17.60
C PHE A 146 -2.70 -18.02 -19.04
N ASP A 147 -1.71 -18.53 -19.78
CA ASP A 147 -1.52 -18.19 -21.19
C ASP A 147 -2.63 -18.77 -22.07
N ARG A 148 -2.98 -20.05 -21.92
CA ARG A 148 -3.99 -20.75 -22.71
C ARG A 148 -5.40 -20.19 -22.51
N LEU A 149 -5.75 -19.79 -21.27
CA LEU A 149 -7.01 -19.17 -20.92
C LEU A 149 -7.03 -17.66 -21.19
N GLU A 150 -5.97 -17.14 -21.80
CA GLU A 150 -5.82 -15.75 -22.23
C GLU A 150 -5.95 -14.70 -21.10
N CYS A 151 -5.66 -15.08 -19.86
CA CYS A 151 -5.70 -14.18 -18.70
C CYS A 151 -4.78 -12.96 -18.90
N TRP A 152 -3.67 -13.16 -19.63
CA TRP A 152 -2.70 -12.12 -19.98
C TRP A 152 -3.29 -10.99 -20.84
N LYS A 153 -4.40 -11.21 -21.54
CA LYS A 153 -5.03 -10.14 -22.35
C LYS A 153 -5.44 -8.93 -21.53
N CYS A 154 -5.82 -9.17 -20.27
CA CYS A 154 -6.14 -8.12 -19.31
C CYS A 154 -4.97 -7.88 -18.34
N HIS A 155 -4.46 -8.98 -17.76
CA HIS A 155 -3.47 -8.88 -16.66
C HIS A 155 -2.03 -8.68 -17.13
N GLY A 156 -1.72 -8.81 -18.44
CA GLY A 156 -0.37 -8.78 -18.97
C GLY A 156 0.40 -10.07 -18.75
N GLN A 157 1.51 -10.25 -19.49
CA GLN A 157 2.34 -11.46 -19.42
C GLN A 157 3.05 -11.63 -18.06
N ALA A 158 3.41 -10.51 -17.43
CA ALA A 158 4.00 -10.47 -16.09
C ALA A 158 2.96 -10.29 -14.98
N GLY A 159 1.67 -10.22 -15.32
CA GLY A 159 0.59 -10.06 -14.36
C GLY A 159 0.42 -8.64 -13.79
N ARG A 160 0.93 -7.58 -14.45
CA ARG A 160 0.92 -6.21 -13.92
C ARG A 160 -0.26 -5.35 -14.36
N GLY A 161 -1.27 -5.94 -15.00
CA GLY A 161 -2.45 -5.21 -15.47
C GLY A 161 -2.21 -4.40 -16.74
N ASP A 162 -1.15 -4.72 -17.48
CA ASP A 162 -0.69 -4.10 -18.71
C ASP A 162 -1.10 -4.85 -19.98
N GLY A 163 -2.08 -5.73 -19.88
CA GLY A 163 -2.56 -6.48 -21.04
C GLY A 163 -3.21 -5.58 -22.10
N PRO A 164 -3.23 -6.02 -23.38
CA PRO A 164 -3.71 -5.20 -24.50
C PRO A 164 -5.18 -4.78 -24.38
N SER A 165 -5.99 -5.47 -23.58
CA SER A 165 -7.38 -5.09 -23.32
C SER A 165 -7.54 -4.12 -22.15
N ALA A 166 -6.51 -3.91 -21.33
CA ALA A 166 -6.59 -3.10 -20.11
C ALA A 166 -7.03 -1.65 -20.36
N PRO A 167 -6.57 -0.95 -21.43
CA PRO A 167 -6.92 0.45 -21.66
C PRO A 167 -8.39 0.72 -21.96
N THR A 168 -9.18 -0.31 -22.27
CA THR A 168 -10.59 -0.19 -22.68
C THR A 168 -11.56 -0.89 -21.75
N GLN A 169 -11.08 -1.34 -20.57
CA GLN A 169 -11.94 -2.04 -19.63
C GLN A 169 -12.87 -1.08 -18.88
N GLU A 170 -14.13 -1.44 -18.85
CA GLU A 170 -15.18 -0.74 -18.10
C GLU A 170 -15.97 -1.76 -17.28
N ASP A 171 -16.51 -1.32 -16.13
CA ASP A 171 -17.50 -2.11 -15.40
C ASP A 171 -18.89 -2.01 -16.06
N ASP A 172 -19.87 -2.77 -15.57
CA ASP A 172 -21.23 -2.79 -16.13
C ASP A 172 -21.95 -1.43 -16.06
N ASN A 173 -21.43 -0.49 -15.27
CA ASN A 173 -21.95 0.87 -15.18
C ASN A 173 -21.20 1.85 -16.11
N GLY A 174 -20.25 1.36 -16.90
CA GLY A 174 -19.44 2.14 -17.82
C GLY A 174 -18.33 2.94 -17.11
N TRP A 175 -17.98 2.59 -15.86
CA TRP A 175 -16.83 3.20 -15.19
C TRP A 175 -15.53 2.51 -15.60
N PRO A 176 -14.47 3.24 -15.87
CA PRO A 176 -13.19 2.64 -16.21
C PRO A 176 -12.68 1.80 -15.05
N ILE A 177 -12.21 0.59 -15.34
CA ILE A 177 -11.67 -0.33 -14.36
C ILE A 177 -10.33 -0.89 -14.84
N ARG A 178 -9.35 -0.97 -13.95
CA ARG A 178 -8.05 -1.59 -14.26
C ARG A 178 -8.03 -3.05 -13.83
N PRO A 179 -7.45 -3.93 -14.65
CA PRO A 179 -7.08 -5.25 -14.19
C PRO A 179 -6.14 -5.16 -13.00
N ALA A 180 -6.29 -6.05 -12.03
CA ALA A 180 -5.42 -6.07 -10.86
C ALA A 180 -3.96 -6.37 -11.27
N ASP A 181 -3.01 -5.67 -10.63
CA ASP A 181 -1.60 -6.05 -10.61
C ASP A 181 -1.46 -7.31 -9.75
N LEU A 182 -1.26 -8.46 -10.39
CA LEU A 182 -1.18 -9.76 -9.74
C LEU A 182 0.12 -9.94 -8.93
N THR A 183 1.08 -9.04 -9.08
CA THR A 183 2.33 -9.05 -8.29
C THR A 183 2.17 -8.41 -6.91
N GLN A 184 0.97 -7.90 -6.59
CA GLN A 184 0.64 -7.23 -5.34
C GLN A 184 -0.59 -7.86 -4.66
N ASN A 185 -0.51 -9.15 -4.31
CA ASN A 185 -1.64 -9.90 -3.75
C ASN A 185 -2.23 -9.30 -2.46
N TRP A 186 -1.44 -8.55 -1.70
CA TRP A 186 -1.91 -7.83 -0.50
C TRP A 186 -2.89 -6.70 -0.80
N ARG A 187 -3.02 -6.32 -2.07
CA ARG A 187 -3.97 -5.32 -2.56
C ARG A 187 -5.22 -5.93 -3.20
N PHE A 188 -5.35 -7.24 -3.25
CA PHE A 188 -6.52 -7.87 -3.86
C PHE A 188 -7.77 -7.64 -3.01
N ASN A 189 -8.81 -7.10 -3.62
CA ASN A 189 -10.06 -6.75 -2.97
C ASN A 189 -10.67 -7.92 -2.20
N GLY A 190 -10.57 -9.13 -2.74
CA GLY A 190 -11.12 -10.36 -2.17
C GLY A 190 -10.19 -11.11 -1.22
N GLY A 191 -8.95 -10.64 -1.06
CA GLY A 191 -7.89 -11.33 -0.33
C GLY A 191 -6.90 -12.01 -1.27
N GLY A 192 -5.66 -12.17 -0.79
CA GLY A 192 -4.51 -12.63 -1.58
C GLY A 192 -4.02 -14.04 -1.26
N SER A 193 -4.74 -14.83 -0.46
CA SER A 193 -4.42 -16.23 -0.26
C SER A 193 -4.75 -17.06 -1.51
N VAL A 194 -4.15 -18.23 -1.65
CA VAL A 194 -4.46 -19.11 -2.79
C VAL A 194 -5.95 -19.50 -2.84
N ASP A 195 -6.57 -19.70 -1.67
CA ASP A 195 -8.02 -19.97 -1.56
C ASP A 195 -8.85 -18.77 -2.02
N ASP A 196 -8.46 -17.55 -1.66
CA ASP A 196 -9.14 -16.33 -2.10
C ASP A 196 -9.02 -16.14 -3.62
N ILE A 197 -7.85 -16.38 -4.19
CA ILE A 197 -7.60 -16.30 -5.63
C ILE A 197 -8.44 -17.37 -6.36
N TYR A 198 -8.39 -18.61 -5.89
CA TYR A 198 -9.20 -19.69 -6.46
C TYR A 198 -10.69 -19.36 -6.42
N MET A 199 -11.19 -18.84 -5.29
CA MET A 199 -12.58 -18.43 -5.17
C MET A 199 -12.93 -17.33 -6.20
N ARG A 200 -12.01 -16.38 -6.49
CA ARG A 200 -12.24 -15.36 -7.53
C ARG A 200 -12.29 -15.97 -8.93
N LEU A 201 -11.46 -16.96 -9.22
CA LEU A 201 -11.55 -17.70 -10.48
C LEU A 201 -12.89 -18.42 -10.61
N ARG A 202 -13.39 -19.07 -9.53
CA ARG A 202 -14.66 -19.79 -9.51
C ARG A 202 -15.88 -18.87 -9.59
N SER A 203 -15.92 -17.79 -8.80
CA SER A 203 -17.08 -16.92 -8.73
C SER A 203 -17.08 -15.80 -9.77
N GLY A 204 -15.93 -15.45 -10.36
CA GLY A 204 -15.75 -14.20 -11.07
C GLY A 204 -15.90 -12.98 -10.17
N LEU A 205 -15.92 -11.80 -10.77
CA LEU A 205 -16.16 -10.52 -10.12
C LEU A 205 -17.36 -9.83 -10.81
N ASP A 206 -18.58 -10.15 -10.38
CA ASP A 206 -19.81 -9.67 -11.02
C ASP A 206 -19.83 -8.14 -11.16
N GLY A 207 -20.26 -7.68 -12.31
CA GLY A 207 -20.25 -6.27 -12.67
C GLY A 207 -18.89 -5.77 -13.16
N THR A 208 -17.94 -6.67 -13.40
CA THR A 208 -16.63 -6.35 -13.99
C THR A 208 -16.30 -7.30 -15.14
N PRO A 209 -15.32 -6.97 -15.98
CA PRO A 209 -14.87 -7.86 -17.05
C PRO A 209 -14.23 -9.19 -16.59
N MET A 210 -13.94 -9.38 -15.30
CA MET A 210 -13.35 -10.62 -14.78
C MET A 210 -14.40 -11.74 -14.71
N PRO A 211 -14.41 -12.72 -15.64
CA PRO A 211 -15.46 -13.74 -15.70
C PRO A 211 -15.29 -14.81 -14.62
N SER A 212 -16.35 -15.58 -14.39
CA SER A 212 -16.29 -16.86 -13.69
C SER A 212 -15.66 -17.93 -14.60
N SER A 213 -14.83 -18.79 -14.01
CA SER A 213 -14.32 -19.99 -14.68
C SER A 213 -15.17 -21.24 -14.40
N SER A 214 -16.32 -21.11 -13.74
CA SER A 214 -17.19 -22.26 -13.43
C SER A 214 -17.71 -22.95 -14.71
N ASP A 215 -18.05 -22.17 -15.73
CA ASP A 215 -18.48 -22.71 -17.03
C ASP A 215 -17.40 -23.57 -17.71
N LEU A 216 -16.12 -23.19 -17.54
CA LEU A 216 -15.00 -23.97 -18.07
C LEU A 216 -14.85 -25.33 -17.37
N LEU A 217 -15.15 -25.38 -16.06
CA LEU A 217 -15.18 -26.63 -15.30
C LEU A 217 -16.36 -27.52 -15.73
N GLU A 218 -17.55 -26.95 -15.85
CA GLU A 218 -18.75 -27.66 -16.27
C GLU A 218 -18.61 -28.22 -17.69
N ALA A 219 -17.96 -27.47 -18.58
CA ALA A 219 -17.67 -27.89 -19.95
C ALA A 219 -16.45 -28.85 -20.05
N ASN A 220 -15.80 -29.19 -18.94
CA ASN A 220 -14.56 -29.98 -18.88
C ASN A 220 -13.41 -29.41 -19.74
N VAL A 221 -13.35 -28.12 -19.93
CA VAL A 221 -12.23 -27.42 -20.60
C VAL A 221 -11.00 -27.37 -19.68
N VAL A 222 -11.24 -27.24 -18.38
CA VAL A 222 -10.25 -27.33 -17.32
C VAL A 222 -10.76 -28.24 -16.21
N THR A 223 -9.85 -28.86 -15.47
CA THR A 223 -10.17 -29.58 -14.24
C THR A 223 -10.08 -28.66 -13.00
N GLU A 224 -10.62 -29.11 -11.87
CA GLU A 224 -10.52 -28.38 -10.62
C GLU A 224 -9.04 -28.20 -10.17
N ASP A 225 -8.22 -29.26 -10.30
CA ASP A 225 -6.79 -29.20 -10.00
C ASP A 225 -6.05 -28.19 -10.89
N GLN A 226 -6.38 -28.15 -12.18
CA GLN A 226 -5.83 -27.18 -13.11
C GLN A 226 -6.18 -25.75 -12.74
N LEU A 227 -7.39 -25.49 -12.28
CA LEU A 227 -7.77 -24.16 -11.82
C LEU A 227 -7.05 -23.77 -10.52
N TRP A 228 -6.78 -24.75 -9.62
CA TRP A 228 -5.91 -24.55 -8.48
C TRP A 228 -4.47 -24.22 -8.90
N ASN A 229 -3.96 -24.85 -9.95
CA ASN A 229 -2.63 -24.55 -10.46
C ASN A 229 -2.53 -23.10 -10.98
N VAL A 230 -3.58 -22.58 -11.64
CA VAL A 230 -3.66 -21.14 -11.97
C VAL A 230 -3.61 -20.27 -10.71
N ALA A 231 -4.35 -20.63 -9.66
CA ALA A 231 -4.33 -19.89 -8.41
C ALA A 231 -2.95 -19.91 -7.73
N HIS A 232 -2.24 -21.04 -7.76
CA HIS A 232 -0.87 -21.14 -7.27
C HIS A 232 0.11 -20.30 -8.09
N PHE A 233 -0.02 -20.30 -9.42
CA PHE A 233 0.78 -19.43 -10.28
C PHE A 233 0.55 -17.97 -9.97
N VAL A 234 -0.70 -17.50 -9.94
CA VAL A 234 -1.03 -16.10 -9.58
C VAL A 234 -0.48 -15.74 -8.21
N ARG A 235 -0.62 -16.63 -7.21
CA ARG A 235 -0.07 -16.40 -5.87
C ARG A 235 1.46 -16.29 -5.88
N SER A 236 2.13 -17.03 -6.75
CA SER A 236 3.61 -17.03 -6.85
C SER A 236 4.18 -15.75 -7.46
N LEU A 237 3.37 -14.93 -8.14
CA LEU A 237 3.80 -13.65 -8.70
C LEU A 237 4.09 -12.60 -7.60
N SER A 238 3.58 -12.81 -6.39
CA SER A 238 3.75 -11.91 -5.26
C SER A 238 4.70 -12.48 -4.21
N PRO A 239 5.35 -11.63 -3.39
CA PRO A 239 6.13 -12.08 -2.23
C PRO A 239 5.32 -12.99 -1.30
N ALA A 240 6.03 -13.83 -0.53
CA ALA A 240 5.41 -14.73 0.44
C ALA A 240 4.60 -13.95 1.49
N ASP A 241 5.20 -12.89 2.02
CA ASP A 241 4.58 -11.99 2.99
C ASP A 241 4.35 -10.61 2.38
N PRO A 242 3.27 -9.91 2.77
CA PRO A 242 3.06 -8.53 2.39
C PRO A 242 4.26 -7.66 2.82
N PRO A 243 4.73 -6.75 1.98
CA PRO A 243 5.83 -5.88 2.36
C PRO A 243 5.37 -4.89 3.45
N GLU A 244 6.25 -4.67 4.44
CA GLU A 244 6.03 -3.68 5.48
C GLU A 244 6.80 -2.39 5.15
N PRO A 245 6.15 -1.21 5.23
CA PRO A 245 6.83 0.06 5.08
C PRO A 245 7.91 0.22 6.15
N GLN A 246 9.10 0.68 5.74
CA GLN A 246 10.20 0.98 6.65
C GLN A 246 10.51 2.46 6.59
N GLU A 247 10.67 3.09 7.75
CA GLU A 247 10.92 4.53 7.85
C GLU A 247 12.30 4.95 7.31
N VAL A 248 13.25 4.01 7.24
CA VAL A 248 14.64 4.28 6.88
C VAL A 248 15.06 3.45 5.67
N VAL A 249 15.41 4.13 4.58
CA VAL A 249 16.08 3.57 3.41
C VAL A 249 17.58 3.58 3.67
N ARG A 250 18.21 2.42 3.75
CA ARG A 250 19.65 2.30 3.96
C ARG A 250 20.38 2.25 2.63
N ALA A 251 21.31 3.17 2.43
CA ALA A 251 22.25 3.11 1.31
C ALA A 251 23.47 2.30 1.73
N VAL A 252 23.64 1.13 1.10
CA VAL A 252 24.73 0.21 1.38
C VAL A 252 26.05 0.78 0.89
N LEU A 253 27.08 0.73 1.72
CA LEU A 253 28.43 1.16 1.32
C LEU A 253 29.05 0.12 0.37
N ARG A 254 29.44 0.58 -0.82
CA ARG A 254 30.17 -0.20 -1.84
C ARG A 254 31.54 0.41 -2.09
N ILE A 255 32.48 -0.41 -2.52
CA ILE A 255 33.81 0.03 -2.95
C ILE A 255 33.84 0.00 -4.47
N GLY A 256 34.30 1.09 -5.07
CA GLY A 256 34.45 1.19 -6.53
C GLY A 256 33.28 1.90 -7.22
N GLU A 257 33.08 1.60 -8.48
CA GLU A 257 32.04 2.20 -9.30
C GLU A 257 30.65 1.70 -8.90
N LEU A 258 29.68 2.61 -8.85
CA LEU A 258 28.31 2.28 -8.52
C LEU A 258 27.53 1.81 -9.76
N PRO A 259 26.54 0.91 -9.60
CA PRO A 259 25.73 0.44 -10.72
C PRO A 259 25.01 1.61 -11.41
N ALA A 260 25.09 1.66 -12.72
CA ALA A 260 24.50 2.73 -13.54
C ALA A 260 23.26 2.28 -14.30
N SER A 261 23.07 0.97 -14.46
CA SER A 261 21.90 0.39 -15.12
C SER A 261 20.94 -0.23 -14.10
N PRO A 262 19.61 -0.17 -14.35
CA PRO A 262 18.64 -0.92 -13.55
C PRO A 262 18.86 -2.44 -13.56
N ASP A 263 19.42 -2.98 -14.64
CA ASP A 263 19.65 -4.41 -14.86
C ASP A 263 21.00 -4.90 -14.32
N ASP A 264 21.77 -4.03 -13.65
CA ASP A 264 23.08 -4.39 -13.11
C ASP A 264 22.92 -5.43 -11.99
N GLU A 265 23.66 -6.54 -12.08
CA GLU A 265 23.63 -7.62 -11.09
C GLU A 265 24.02 -7.14 -9.67
N ALA A 266 24.76 -6.04 -9.58
CA ALA A 266 25.12 -5.44 -8.30
C ALA A 266 23.92 -4.98 -7.44
N TRP A 267 22.72 -4.90 -7.99
CA TRP A 267 21.50 -4.62 -7.26
C TRP A 267 20.93 -5.85 -6.53
N ALA A 268 21.31 -7.07 -6.93
CA ALA A 268 20.69 -8.30 -6.44
C ALA A 268 20.82 -8.51 -4.91
N ASP A 269 21.91 -8.06 -4.32
CA ASP A 269 22.18 -8.18 -2.88
C ASP A 269 21.93 -6.88 -2.09
N VAL A 270 21.36 -5.86 -2.73
CA VAL A 270 20.97 -4.61 -2.08
C VAL A 270 19.53 -4.73 -1.56
N PRO A 271 19.27 -4.46 -0.27
CA PRO A 271 17.91 -4.51 0.27
C PRO A 271 16.98 -3.55 -0.46
N ALA A 272 15.79 -4.03 -0.83
CA ALA A 272 14.74 -3.22 -1.40
C ALA A 272 13.74 -2.79 -0.31
N PHE A 273 13.44 -1.49 -0.24
CA PHE A 273 12.55 -0.89 0.73
C PHE A 273 11.21 -0.54 0.06
N TYR A 274 10.13 -1.01 0.66
CA TYR A 274 8.77 -0.74 0.20
C TYR A 274 8.28 0.61 0.70
N ILE A 275 7.94 1.50 -0.23
CA ILE A 275 7.42 2.85 0.07
C ILE A 275 6.02 2.98 -0.54
N PRO A 276 4.95 3.04 0.27
CA PRO A 276 3.61 3.29 -0.23
C PRO A 276 3.46 4.74 -0.68
N LEU A 277 2.71 4.91 -1.78
CA LEU A 277 2.30 6.20 -2.33
C LEU A 277 0.78 6.30 -2.34
N VAL A 278 0.26 7.50 -2.18
CA VAL A 278 -1.17 7.80 -2.19
C VAL A 278 -1.47 8.97 -3.11
N GLY A 279 -2.72 9.10 -3.55
CA GLY A 279 -3.12 10.24 -4.37
C GLY A 279 -2.93 11.57 -3.64
N GLN A 280 -2.55 12.61 -4.37
CA GLN A 280 -2.46 13.96 -3.83
C GLN A 280 -3.88 14.54 -3.66
N ILE A 281 -4.39 14.56 -2.43
CA ILE A 281 -5.74 14.99 -2.08
C ILE A 281 -5.78 16.25 -1.20
N ILE A 282 -4.63 16.88 -0.96
CA ILE A 282 -4.47 17.98 -0.03
C ILE A 282 -4.69 19.31 -0.75
N GLU A 283 -3.98 19.53 -1.85
CA GLU A 283 -4.06 20.75 -2.64
C GLU A 283 -4.91 20.55 -3.91
N ARG A 284 -5.59 21.58 -4.37
CA ARG A 284 -6.32 21.56 -5.65
C ARG A 284 -5.38 21.81 -6.82
N PRO A 285 -5.57 21.11 -7.97
CA PRO A 285 -6.50 19.99 -8.21
C PRO A 285 -6.07 18.73 -7.43
N ARG A 286 -7.04 18.06 -6.82
CA ARG A 286 -6.84 16.81 -6.07
C ARG A 286 -6.89 15.63 -7.01
N TRP A 287 -6.09 14.59 -6.72
CA TRP A 287 -6.09 13.36 -7.47
C TRP A 287 -6.23 12.15 -6.56
N PHE A 288 -7.37 11.45 -6.65
CA PHE A 288 -7.75 10.39 -5.71
C PHE A 288 -7.36 8.97 -6.18
N SER A 289 -7.07 8.80 -7.47
CA SER A 289 -6.84 7.48 -8.08
C SER A 289 -5.55 7.45 -8.89
N PRO A 290 -4.38 7.59 -8.24
CA PRO A 290 -3.10 7.50 -8.92
C PRO A 290 -2.84 6.07 -9.39
N THR A 291 -2.13 5.92 -10.50
CA THR A 291 -1.67 4.61 -10.98
C THR A 291 -0.62 4.04 -10.04
N VAL A 292 0.39 4.85 -9.74
CA VAL A 292 1.52 4.42 -8.93
C VAL A 292 1.14 4.48 -7.45
N SER A 293 1.07 3.34 -6.82
CA SER A 293 0.67 3.22 -5.41
C SER A 293 1.79 2.80 -4.49
N THR A 294 2.96 2.51 -5.08
CA THR A 294 4.15 2.09 -4.34
C THR A 294 5.39 2.25 -5.19
N VAL A 295 6.53 2.42 -4.54
CA VAL A 295 7.85 2.31 -5.15
C VAL A 295 8.74 1.43 -4.28
N TRP A 296 9.52 0.57 -4.91
CA TRP A 296 10.61 -0.15 -4.28
C TRP A 296 11.90 0.63 -4.46
N VAL A 297 12.60 0.89 -3.37
CA VAL A 297 13.80 1.72 -3.33
C VAL A 297 14.99 0.88 -2.89
N GLN A 298 16.05 0.85 -3.69
CA GLN A 298 17.35 0.32 -3.33
C GLN A 298 18.36 1.47 -3.37
N ALA A 299 19.30 1.50 -2.46
CA ALA A 299 20.28 2.59 -2.36
C ALA A 299 21.69 2.04 -2.09
N VAL A 300 22.67 2.56 -2.80
CA VAL A 300 24.10 2.28 -2.59
C VAL A 300 24.91 3.58 -2.67
N HIS A 301 26.02 3.64 -1.95
CA HIS A 301 26.97 4.76 -2.06
C HIS A 301 28.41 4.27 -1.95
N ASN A 302 29.36 5.06 -2.45
CA ASN A 302 30.80 4.78 -2.38
C ASN A 302 31.61 5.89 -1.71
N ARG A 303 30.94 6.79 -0.96
CA ARG A 303 31.46 8.00 -0.31
C ARG A 303 31.68 9.18 -1.26
N GLU A 304 31.64 8.98 -2.56
CA GLU A 304 31.74 10.03 -3.56
C GLU A 304 30.41 10.25 -4.25
N GLU A 305 29.69 9.17 -4.51
CA GLU A 305 28.40 9.16 -5.19
C GLU A 305 27.35 8.34 -4.43
N LEU A 306 26.09 8.69 -4.67
CA LEU A 306 24.89 7.93 -4.30
C LEU A 306 24.20 7.45 -5.58
N ALA A 307 23.78 6.18 -5.58
CA ALA A 307 22.88 5.64 -6.59
C ALA A 307 21.62 5.11 -5.92
N LEU A 308 20.46 5.51 -6.45
CA LEU A 308 19.14 5.03 -6.07
C LEU A 308 18.53 4.25 -7.23
N ARG A 309 18.13 3.00 -7.00
CA ARG A 309 17.29 2.25 -7.93
C ARG A 309 15.85 2.30 -7.45
N LEU A 310 14.95 2.74 -8.31
CA LEU A 310 13.52 2.95 -8.05
C LEU A 310 12.74 2.06 -9.00
N VAL A 311 11.83 1.24 -8.46
CA VAL A 311 11.02 0.31 -9.27
C VAL A 311 9.56 0.47 -8.88
N TRP A 312 8.69 0.73 -9.86
CA TRP A 312 7.24 0.85 -9.64
C TRP A 312 6.45 0.26 -10.80
N SER A 313 5.26 -0.24 -10.49
CA SER A 313 4.32 -0.72 -11.51
C SER A 313 3.69 0.46 -12.23
N ASP A 314 3.74 0.42 -13.55
CA ASP A 314 3.12 1.37 -14.45
C ASP A 314 2.79 0.63 -15.76
N PRO A 315 1.52 0.45 -16.08
CA PRO A 315 1.12 -0.41 -17.20
C PRO A 315 1.46 0.15 -18.57
N SER A 316 1.87 1.43 -18.65
CA SER A 316 2.20 2.07 -19.92
C SER A 316 3.50 2.88 -19.84
N ARG A 317 4.12 3.11 -20.99
CA ARG A 317 5.16 4.11 -21.14
C ARG A 317 4.58 5.33 -21.84
N SER A 318 4.21 6.33 -21.05
CA SER A 318 3.54 7.52 -21.56
C SER A 318 4.51 8.50 -22.26
N PRO A 319 4.06 9.15 -23.35
CA PRO A 319 2.75 9.00 -23.98
C PRO A 319 2.63 7.71 -24.78
N ASP A 320 1.51 6.99 -24.61
CA ASP A 320 1.21 5.75 -25.32
C ASP A 320 -0.17 5.86 -26.00
N PRO A 321 -0.25 5.84 -27.35
CA PRO A 321 -1.52 5.88 -28.07
C PRO A 321 -2.50 4.75 -27.70
N ALA A 322 -2.01 3.58 -27.29
CA ALA A 322 -2.86 2.47 -26.88
C ALA A 322 -3.64 2.78 -25.59
N TRP A 323 -3.12 3.68 -24.75
CA TRP A 323 -3.74 4.10 -23.48
C TRP A 323 -4.55 5.39 -23.58
N GLU A 324 -4.63 6.04 -24.75
CA GLU A 324 -5.49 7.23 -24.92
C GLU A 324 -6.98 6.98 -24.60
N PRO A 325 -7.59 5.81 -24.89
CA PRO A 325 -8.97 5.54 -24.47
C PRO A 325 -9.13 5.57 -22.94
N TRP A 326 -8.18 4.99 -22.21
CA TRP A 326 -8.14 5.05 -20.74
C TRP A 326 -8.01 6.49 -20.25
N ARG A 327 -7.02 7.22 -20.77
CA ARG A 327 -6.76 8.61 -20.38
C ARG A 327 -7.98 9.50 -20.57
N ALA A 328 -8.61 9.43 -21.74
CA ALA A 328 -9.80 10.19 -22.03
C ALA A 328 -10.91 9.90 -21.00
N ARG A 329 -11.10 8.62 -20.68
CA ARG A 329 -12.16 8.18 -19.78
C ARG A 329 -11.89 8.52 -18.32
N ILE A 330 -10.67 8.31 -17.84
CA ILE A 330 -10.31 8.62 -16.45
C ILE A 330 -10.36 10.12 -16.17
N VAL A 331 -9.92 10.94 -17.13
CA VAL A 331 -10.02 12.40 -17.03
C VAL A 331 -11.49 12.84 -16.99
N GLU A 332 -12.34 12.33 -17.88
CA GLU A 332 -13.79 12.63 -17.88
C GLU A 332 -14.45 12.31 -16.54
N VAL A 333 -14.09 11.19 -15.92
CA VAL A 333 -14.71 10.65 -14.71
C VAL A 333 -14.21 11.29 -13.43
N MET A 334 -12.91 11.61 -13.37
CA MET A 334 -12.21 12.01 -12.13
C MET A 334 -11.90 13.51 -12.08
N GLU A 335 -11.96 14.22 -13.22
CA GLU A 335 -11.65 15.64 -13.21
C GLU A 335 -12.78 16.48 -12.62
N PRO A 336 -12.46 17.43 -11.73
CA PRO A 336 -13.42 18.46 -11.34
C PRO A 336 -13.84 19.28 -12.54
N LYS A 337 -15.14 19.50 -12.69
CA LYS A 337 -15.72 20.23 -13.83
C LYS A 337 -15.24 21.69 -13.98
N ASP A 338 -14.60 22.21 -12.96
CA ASP A 338 -14.16 23.60 -12.82
C ASP A 338 -12.67 23.79 -13.15
N GLU A 339 -11.93 22.73 -13.47
CA GLU A 339 -10.50 22.80 -13.73
C GLU A 339 -10.17 22.21 -15.10
N ALA A 340 -9.38 22.95 -15.89
CA ALA A 340 -8.98 22.47 -17.20
C ALA A 340 -8.06 21.25 -17.09
N PRO A 341 -8.24 20.21 -17.93
CA PRO A 341 -7.35 19.06 -17.98
C PRO A 341 -5.93 19.49 -18.36
N ALA A 342 -4.95 18.69 -17.94
CA ALA A 342 -3.60 18.87 -18.42
C ALA A 342 -3.56 18.58 -19.93
N GLU A 343 -3.19 19.60 -20.72
CA GLU A 343 -3.17 19.53 -22.19
C GLU A 343 -1.88 18.89 -22.71
N GLY A 344 -1.97 18.24 -23.86
CA GLY A 344 -0.83 17.69 -24.61
C GLY A 344 -0.44 16.29 -24.20
N ALA A 345 0.69 15.84 -24.73
CA ALA A 345 1.28 14.54 -24.37
C ALA A 345 1.92 14.64 -22.98
N LEU A 346 1.45 13.86 -22.06
CA LEU A 346 1.95 13.80 -20.69
C LEU A 346 2.94 12.62 -20.59
N PRO A 347 4.22 12.85 -20.32
CA PRO A 347 5.17 11.79 -20.02
C PRO A 347 4.98 11.29 -18.58
N ASP A 348 5.35 10.04 -18.34
CA ASP A 348 5.55 9.56 -16.98
C ASP A 348 6.67 10.33 -16.32
N ALA A 349 6.56 10.51 -15.01
CA ALA A 349 7.59 11.20 -14.26
C ALA A 349 7.76 10.60 -12.85
N PHE A 350 8.96 10.75 -12.34
CA PHE A 350 9.26 10.40 -10.95
C PHE A 350 10.15 11.49 -10.33
N ALA A 351 9.87 11.85 -9.08
CA ALA A 351 10.71 12.78 -8.36
C ALA A 351 11.11 12.24 -6.99
N VAL A 352 12.38 12.46 -6.66
CA VAL A 352 12.95 12.24 -5.33
C VAL A 352 13.14 13.59 -4.69
N GLN A 353 12.46 13.81 -3.57
CA GLN A 353 12.58 15.01 -2.75
C GLN A 353 13.57 14.77 -1.63
N LEU A 354 14.50 15.69 -1.47
CA LEU A 354 15.46 15.70 -0.38
C LEU A 354 15.24 16.94 0.49
N GLY A 355 15.07 16.72 1.80
CA GLY A 355 14.97 17.78 2.78
C GLY A 355 16.33 18.14 3.35
N SER A 356 16.54 19.41 3.68
CA SER A 356 17.65 19.84 4.51
C SER A 356 17.15 20.03 5.95
N ILE A 357 17.73 19.30 6.89
CA ILE A 357 17.56 19.62 8.31
C ILE A 357 18.67 20.63 8.64
N SER A 358 18.40 21.90 8.43
CA SER A 358 19.31 22.97 8.80
C SER A 358 19.06 23.36 10.26
N GLY A 359 19.88 22.86 11.19
CA GLY A 359 19.92 23.31 12.56
C GLY A 359 18.65 23.07 13.38
N GLU A 360 18.17 24.09 14.09
CA GLU A 360 16.97 24.06 14.94
C GLU A 360 15.64 24.23 14.17
N GLY A 361 15.67 24.06 12.83
CA GLY A 361 14.50 24.27 11.97
C GLY A 361 13.50 23.11 11.95
N ASP A 362 12.24 23.44 11.74
CA ASP A 362 11.18 22.48 11.49
C ASP A 362 11.45 21.70 10.18
N MET A 363 11.01 20.44 10.13
CA MET A 363 11.02 19.64 8.88
C MET A 363 10.27 20.40 7.78
N PRO A 364 10.81 20.47 6.54
CA PRO A 364 10.09 21.05 5.42
C PRO A 364 8.76 20.35 5.19
N TYR A 365 7.79 21.09 4.65
CA TYR A 365 6.51 20.50 4.32
C TYR A 365 6.68 19.39 3.27
N PHE A 366 6.06 18.22 3.50
CA PHE A 366 6.31 17.05 2.66
C PHE A 366 5.81 17.19 1.21
N LEU A 367 4.87 18.10 0.94
CA LEU A 367 4.42 18.46 -0.40
C LEU A 367 5.35 19.48 -1.06
N MET A 368 6.58 19.06 -1.36
CA MET A 368 7.59 19.86 -2.06
C MET A 368 7.97 21.15 -1.34
N GLY A 369 8.05 21.10 0.00
CA GLY A 369 8.47 22.22 0.82
C GLY A 369 7.46 23.35 0.90
N ASP A 370 7.93 24.50 1.36
CA ASP A 370 7.17 25.74 1.46
C ASP A 370 8.07 26.96 1.20
N ALA A 371 7.50 28.17 1.26
CA ALA A 371 8.25 29.41 0.97
C ALA A 371 9.42 29.65 1.94
N ARG A 372 9.39 29.13 3.17
CA ARG A 372 10.42 29.30 4.21
C ARG A 372 11.43 28.15 4.18
N ASN A 373 10.94 26.94 3.96
CA ASN A 373 11.70 25.71 3.98
C ASN A 373 11.64 25.04 2.59
N PRO A 374 12.48 25.50 1.63
CA PRO A 374 12.52 24.88 0.31
C PRO A 374 13.15 23.50 0.40
N VAL A 375 12.81 22.65 -0.58
CA VAL A 375 13.37 21.31 -0.74
C VAL A 375 14.05 21.17 -2.08
N HIS A 376 14.96 20.22 -2.15
CA HIS A 376 15.68 19.87 -3.37
C HIS A 376 15.02 18.65 -4.02
N LEU A 377 14.79 18.70 -5.36
CA LEU A 377 14.17 17.63 -6.12
C LEU A 377 15.10 17.12 -7.20
N TRP A 378 15.14 15.80 -7.37
CA TRP A 378 15.62 15.14 -8.57
C TRP A 378 14.39 14.66 -9.35
N ARG A 379 14.12 15.22 -10.51
CA ARG A 379 12.97 14.84 -11.32
C ARG A 379 13.43 14.24 -12.64
N TRP A 380 13.00 13.00 -12.86
CA TRP A 380 13.12 12.30 -14.13
C TRP A 380 11.77 12.26 -14.85
N ARG A 381 11.79 12.22 -16.20
CA ARG A 381 10.62 12.04 -17.06
C ARG A 381 10.91 11.02 -18.14
N SER A 382 9.87 10.31 -18.63
CA SER A 382 9.96 9.28 -19.68
C SER A 382 10.37 9.84 -21.06
N ASP A 383 10.32 11.16 -21.25
CA ASP A 383 10.85 11.86 -22.42
C ASP A 383 12.39 12.01 -22.40
N GLY A 384 13.07 11.49 -21.38
CA GLY A 384 14.50 11.57 -21.19
C GLY A 384 14.98 12.80 -20.43
N THR A 385 14.07 13.70 -20.04
CA THR A 385 14.45 14.89 -19.28
C THR A 385 14.81 14.53 -17.84
N VAL A 386 15.94 15.03 -17.37
CA VAL A 386 16.36 14.96 -15.97
C VAL A 386 16.63 16.37 -15.47
N ALA A 387 16.10 16.74 -14.33
CA ALA A 387 16.26 18.07 -13.78
C ALA A 387 16.48 18.03 -12.26
N GLU A 388 17.41 18.85 -11.79
CA GLU A 388 17.53 19.23 -10.40
C GLU A 388 16.77 20.54 -10.18
N LEU A 389 15.85 20.53 -9.21
CA LEU A 389 14.94 21.64 -8.95
C LEU A 389 14.97 22.01 -7.47
N THR A 390 14.75 23.28 -7.20
CA THR A 390 14.39 23.76 -5.87
C THR A 390 12.88 23.97 -5.85
N ALA A 391 12.19 23.37 -4.87
CA ALA A 391 10.75 23.49 -4.75
C ALA A 391 10.38 24.27 -3.47
N ARG A 392 9.35 25.11 -3.59
CA ARG A 392 8.74 25.92 -2.52
C ARG A 392 7.24 25.68 -2.45
N GLY A 393 6.81 24.45 -2.69
CA GLY A 393 5.45 23.96 -2.89
C GLY A 393 5.28 23.36 -4.27
N LEU A 394 4.15 22.70 -4.49
CA LEU A 394 3.85 21.97 -5.73
C LEU A 394 3.84 22.85 -7.00
N ASP A 395 3.58 24.14 -6.87
CA ASP A 395 3.48 25.10 -7.98
C ASP A 395 4.76 25.89 -8.27
N ARG A 396 5.75 25.81 -7.37
CA ARG A 396 6.95 26.65 -7.44
C ARG A 396 8.18 25.78 -7.54
N LEU A 397 8.42 25.29 -8.75
CA LEU A 397 9.58 24.48 -9.12
C LEU A 397 10.53 25.34 -9.95
N GLU A 398 11.70 25.60 -9.41
CA GLU A 398 12.74 26.42 -10.07
C GLU A 398 13.96 25.55 -10.36
N PRO A 399 14.62 25.68 -11.53
CA PRO A 399 15.88 25.00 -11.78
C PRO A 399 16.90 25.35 -10.70
N SER A 400 17.62 24.37 -10.19
CA SER A 400 18.74 24.63 -9.28
C SER A 400 19.84 25.43 -9.95
N ALA A 401 20.40 26.40 -9.24
CA ALA A 401 21.27 27.45 -9.81
C ALA A 401 22.61 26.95 -10.39
N SER A 402 23.02 25.72 -10.12
CA SER A 402 24.33 25.22 -10.59
C SER A 402 24.18 23.95 -11.44
N PRO A 403 24.63 23.97 -12.70
CA PRO A 403 24.59 22.81 -13.60
C PRO A 403 25.73 21.80 -13.40
N THR A 404 26.66 22.01 -12.45
CA THR A 404 27.96 21.32 -12.41
C THR A 404 27.97 19.94 -11.77
N ALA A 405 26.87 19.48 -11.19
CA ALA A 405 26.74 18.11 -10.70
C ALA A 405 25.34 17.60 -11.06
N ALA A 406 25.13 17.35 -12.33
CA ALA A 406 23.83 16.88 -12.82
C ALA A 406 23.54 15.47 -12.28
N VAL A 407 22.30 15.25 -11.85
CA VAL A 407 21.79 13.91 -11.60
C VAL A 407 21.80 13.14 -12.93
N ALA A 408 22.51 12.02 -12.96
CA ALA A 408 22.44 11.09 -14.08
C ALA A 408 21.26 10.14 -13.87
N ALA A 409 20.55 9.82 -14.95
CA ALA A 409 19.44 8.88 -14.91
C ALA A 409 19.56 7.83 -16.01
N ASN A 410 19.21 6.60 -15.68
CA ASN A 410 19.02 5.51 -16.63
C ASN A 410 17.73 4.79 -16.29
N ALA A 411 16.82 4.66 -17.25
CA ALA A 411 15.50 4.09 -17.01
C ALA A 411 15.12 3.10 -18.10
N VAL A 412 14.45 2.03 -17.68
CA VAL A 412 13.89 1.00 -18.55
C VAL A 412 12.42 0.80 -18.17
N HIS A 413 11.54 0.75 -19.17
CA HIS A 413 10.17 0.30 -19.02
C HIS A 413 10.03 -1.05 -19.69
N ALA A 414 9.65 -2.04 -18.91
CA ALA A 414 9.40 -3.40 -19.38
C ALA A 414 8.35 -4.09 -18.49
N ASP A 415 7.56 -4.95 -19.08
CA ASP A 415 6.60 -5.79 -18.38
C ASP A 415 5.70 -5.01 -17.40
N GLY A 416 5.19 -3.85 -17.82
CA GLY A 416 4.29 -3.02 -17.01
C GLY A 416 4.94 -2.37 -15.78
N GLN A 417 6.24 -2.12 -15.83
CA GLN A 417 6.94 -1.41 -14.74
C GLN A 417 8.06 -0.51 -15.26
N TRP A 418 8.30 0.55 -14.54
CA TRP A 418 9.51 1.35 -14.66
C TRP A 418 10.58 0.87 -13.69
N GLN A 419 11.82 0.88 -14.15
CA GLN A 419 13.02 0.72 -13.35
C GLN A 419 13.94 1.89 -13.67
N LEU A 420 14.23 2.71 -12.67
CA LEU A 420 14.99 3.95 -12.79
C LEU A 420 16.19 3.93 -11.85
N VAL A 421 17.37 4.18 -12.36
CA VAL A 421 18.57 4.49 -11.55
C VAL A 421 18.85 5.96 -11.63
N LEU A 422 18.92 6.63 -10.47
CA LEU A 422 19.39 8.00 -10.32
C LEU A 422 20.75 7.99 -9.63
N ARG A 423 21.74 8.70 -10.19
CA ARG A 423 23.08 8.83 -9.60
C ARG A 423 23.45 10.30 -9.43
N ARG A 424 24.09 10.60 -8.32
CA ARG A 424 24.63 11.95 -8.04
C ARG A 424 25.81 11.88 -7.08
N THR A 425 26.76 12.84 -7.20
CA THR A 425 27.83 13.05 -6.21
C THR A 425 27.25 13.43 -4.84
N LEU A 426 27.88 12.95 -3.76
CA LEU A 426 27.48 13.27 -2.38
C LEU A 426 27.79 14.73 -2.02
N ALA A 427 28.86 15.29 -2.60
CA ALA A 427 29.27 16.66 -2.35
C ALA A 427 28.18 17.64 -2.80
N ALA A 428 27.89 18.63 -1.96
CA ALA A 428 27.08 19.77 -2.36
C ALA A 428 27.85 20.63 -3.36
N ALA A 429 27.24 20.97 -4.49
CA ALA A 429 27.85 21.86 -5.48
C ALA A 429 27.74 23.34 -5.07
N ASP A 430 26.79 23.67 -4.19
CA ASP A 430 26.55 25.00 -3.66
C ASP A 430 25.69 24.91 -2.36
N GLU A 431 25.46 26.06 -1.72
CA GLU A 431 24.71 26.15 -0.45
C GLU A 431 23.21 25.81 -0.59
N THR A 432 22.67 25.73 -1.82
CA THR A 432 21.26 25.43 -2.08
C THR A 432 20.98 23.93 -2.15
N ARG A 433 22.01 23.10 -2.20
CA ARG A 433 21.92 21.64 -2.33
C ARG A 433 22.24 20.97 -1.00
N PRO A 434 21.44 20.03 -0.56
CA PRO A 434 21.76 19.29 0.65
C PRO A 434 23.02 18.46 0.44
N ALA A 435 23.97 18.59 1.39
CA ALA A 435 25.08 17.67 1.49
C ALA A 435 24.56 16.31 1.96
N LEU A 436 24.89 15.25 1.24
CA LEU A 436 24.51 13.89 1.57
C LEU A 436 25.61 13.28 2.44
N GLY A 437 25.48 13.42 3.77
CA GLY A 437 26.49 12.98 4.73
C GLY A 437 26.30 11.54 5.20
N GLU A 438 27.43 10.81 5.36
CA GLU A 438 27.41 9.50 6.03
C GLU A 438 26.98 9.62 7.49
N GLY A 439 26.18 8.66 7.99
CA GLY A 439 25.80 8.57 9.39
C GLY A 439 24.80 9.62 9.85
N VAL A 440 24.27 10.43 8.95
CA VAL A 440 23.24 11.45 9.23
C VAL A 440 21.95 11.06 8.50
N PRO A 441 20.79 11.05 9.18
CA PRO A 441 19.52 10.81 8.49
C PRO A 441 19.19 11.98 7.56
N ILE A 442 18.92 11.68 6.29
CA ILE A 442 18.56 12.63 5.25
C ILE A 442 17.08 12.45 4.95
N PRO A 443 16.23 13.47 5.19
CA PRO A 443 14.81 13.37 4.83
C PRO A 443 14.66 13.15 3.31
N ILE A 444 13.87 12.13 2.94
CA ILE A 444 13.59 11.76 1.55
C ILE A 444 12.09 11.50 1.36
N ALA A 445 11.52 11.96 0.26
CA ALA A 445 10.16 11.65 -0.13
C ALA A 445 10.07 11.40 -1.65
N PHE A 446 8.99 10.76 -2.10
CA PHE A 446 8.85 10.29 -3.46
C PHE A 446 7.54 10.76 -4.06
N PHE A 447 7.57 11.07 -5.36
CA PHE A 447 6.42 11.50 -6.15
C PHE A 447 6.45 10.78 -7.50
N ALA A 448 5.28 10.36 -7.96
CA ALA A 448 5.14 9.69 -9.25
C ALA A 448 3.95 10.23 -10.04
N TRP A 449 4.07 10.22 -11.36
CA TRP A 449 3.04 10.63 -12.30
C TRP A 449 2.99 9.63 -13.46
N ASP A 450 1.81 9.13 -13.76
CA ASP A 450 1.51 8.34 -14.95
C ASP A 450 0.78 9.22 -15.96
N GLY A 451 1.43 9.53 -17.07
CA GLY A 451 0.87 10.36 -18.12
C GLY A 451 -0.39 9.76 -18.75
N SER A 452 -0.48 8.44 -18.84
CA SER A 452 -1.66 7.74 -19.36
C SER A 452 -2.87 7.83 -18.43
N ASN A 453 -2.66 8.13 -17.15
CA ASN A 453 -3.71 8.39 -16.17
C ASN A 453 -4.09 9.88 -16.05
N GLY A 454 -3.58 10.73 -16.95
CA GLY A 454 -3.82 12.19 -16.90
C GLY A 454 -3.07 12.88 -15.76
N GLU A 455 -2.03 12.27 -15.23
CA GLU A 455 -1.29 12.79 -14.08
C GLU A 455 -0.20 13.76 -14.53
N ALA A 456 -0.23 14.96 -13.97
CA ALA A 456 0.77 15.99 -14.17
C ALA A 456 0.65 17.07 -13.07
N GLY A 457 1.74 17.76 -12.77
CA GLY A 457 1.74 18.85 -11.80
C GLY A 457 1.27 18.40 -10.42
N LYS A 458 0.14 18.92 -9.93
CA LYS A 458 -0.46 18.54 -8.65
C LYS A 458 -1.20 17.20 -8.68
N ARG A 459 -1.55 16.69 -9.86
CA ARG A 459 -2.23 15.40 -10.01
C ARG A 459 -1.19 14.31 -10.09
N GLY A 460 -1.07 13.51 -9.06
CA GLY A 460 -0.12 12.40 -9.03
C GLY A 460 -0.09 11.68 -7.68
N ALA A 461 0.80 10.73 -7.56
CA ALA A 461 1.06 9.99 -6.35
C ALA A 461 2.12 10.67 -5.49
N ILE A 462 1.91 10.68 -4.18
CA ILE A 462 2.81 11.30 -3.21
C ILE A 462 3.15 10.34 -2.08
N GLY A 463 4.40 10.43 -1.59
CA GLY A 463 4.85 9.79 -0.35
C GLY A 463 4.88 10.76 0.82
N SER A 464 4.98 10.21 2.03
CA SER A 464 5.36 10.97 3.23
C SER A 464 6.88 11.11 3.31
N TRP A 465 7.38 11.77 4.36
CA TRP A 465 8.80 11.76 4.69
C TRP A 465 9.24 10.39 5.20
N TYR A 466 10.38 9.94 4.64
CA TYR A 466 11.22 8.84 5.08
C TYR A 466 12.61 9.38 5.36
N PHE A 467 13.55 8.52 5.78
CA PHE A 467 14.94 8.91 5.98
C PHE A 467 15.85 8.03 5.12
N LEU A 468 16.71 8.66 4.34
CA LEU A 468 17.83 8.00 3.70
C LEU A 468 19.01 8.02 4.68
N PHE A 469 19.63 6.88 4.90
CA PHE A 469 20.79 6.73 5.78
C PHE A 469 21.95 6.06 5.02
N LEU A 470 23.03 6.80 4.84
CA LEU A 470 24.24 6.29 4.22
C LEU A 470 25.04 5.51 5.25
N GLU A 471 25.23 4.21 5.03
CA GLU A 471 25.92 3.32 5.95
C GLU A 471 27.38 3.72 6.11
N GLN A 472 27.85 3.69 7.34
CA GLN A 472 29.26 3.86 7.64
C GLN A 472 29.95 2.51 7.79
N PRO A 473 31.25 2.40 7.47
CA PRO A 473 31.99 1.21 7.81
C PRO A 473 31.92 0.98 9.31
N ALA A 474 31.72 -0.26 9.70
CA ALA A 474 31.70 -0.62 11.11
C ALA A 474 33.01 -0.16 11.78
N SER A 475 32.89 0.74 12.78
CA SER A 475 34.05 1.16 13.56
C SER A 475 34.69 -0.05 14.23
N ALA A 476 36.02 -0.17 14.17
CA ALA A 476 36.75 -1.21 14.90
C ALA A 476 36.39 -1.23 16.41
N ALA A 477 35.96 -0.09 16.95
CA ALA A 477 35.49 0.01 18.33
C ALA A 477 34.28 -0.89 18.63
N VAL A 478 33.40 -1.15 17.64
CA VAL A 478 32.24 -2.05 17.79
C VAL A 478 32.67 -3.48 18.14
N TYR A 479 33.82 -3.91 17.66
CA TYR A 479 34.38 -5.23 17.93
C TYR A 479 35.39 -5.20 19.08
N VAL A 480 36.27 -4.19 19.13
CA VAL A 480 37.35 -4.06 20.11
C VAL A 480 36.82 -3.80 21.51
N VAL A 481 35.82 -2.89 21.64
CA VAL A 481 35.31 -2.50 22.97
C VAL A 481 34.65 -3.69 23.71
N PRO A 482 33.74 -4.48 23.11
CA PRO A 482 33.17 -5.66 23.79
C PRO A 482 34.22 -6.69 24.16
N ILE A 483 35.16 -6.99 23.24
CA ILE A 483 36.24 -7.95 23.49
C ILE A 483 37.12 -7.46 24.64
N ALA A 484 37.57 -6.21 24.63
CA ALA A 484 38.36 -5.62 25.69
C ALA A 484 37.63 -5.63 27.04
N THR A 485 36.32 -5.30 27.02
CA THR A 485 35.48 -5.34 28.23
C THR A 485 35.39 -6.74 28.81
N ILE A 486 35.18 -7.78 27.98
CA ILE A 486 35.17 -9.19 28.40
C ILE A 486 36.51 -9.58 29.03
N LEU A 487 37.64 -9.24 28.37
CA LEU A 487 38.96 -9.56 28.86
C LEU A 487 39.28 -8.84 30.19
N ILE A 488 38.94 -7.55 30.31
CA ILE A 488 39.14 -6.80 31.54
C ILE A 488 38.30 -7.39 32.68
N THR A 489 37.03 -7.69 32.41
CA THR A 489 36.12 -8.27 33.40
C THR A 489 36.63 -9.66 33.87
N ALA A 490 37.09 -10.47 32.94
CA ALA A 490 37.68 -11.77 33.27
C ALA A 490 38.96 -11.65 34.14
N LEU A 491 39.84 -10.73 33.77
CA LEU A 491 41.06 -10.44 34.55
C LEU A 491 40.75 -9.94 35.97
N LEU A 492 39.77 -9.01 36.09
CA LEU A 492 39.30 -8.52 37.39
C LEU A 492 38.69 -9.64 38.22
N GLY A 493 37.89 -10.53 37.59
CA GLY A 493 37.33 -11.73 38.24
C GLY A 493 38.40 -12.67 38.76
N VAL A 494 39.42 -12.97 37.96
CA VAL A 494 40.56 -13.82 38.37
C VAL A 494 41.36 -13.12 39.49
N ALA A 495 41.60 -11.82 39.40
CA ALA A 495 42.29 -11.05 40.45
C ALA A 495 41.51 -11.07 41.77
N ALA A 496 40.18 -10.87 41.72
CA ALA A 496 39.31 -10.92 42.91
C ALA A 496 39.32 -12.31 43.57
N VAL A 497 39.24 -13.39 42.78
CA VAL A 497 39.32 -14.78 43.27
C VAL A 497 40.67 -15.03 43.92
N ARG A 498 41.76 -14.64 43.26
CA ARG A 498 43.13 -14.81 43.82
C ARG A 498 43.34 -13.99 45.10
N TYR A 499 42.80 -12.77 45.15
CA TYR A 499 42.83 -11.95 46.36
C TYR A 499 42.05 -12.60 47.51
N ALA A 500 40.84 -13.06 47.26
CA ALA A 500 40.01 -13.75 48.25
C ALA A 500 40.65 -15.05 48.75
N GLN A 501 41.33 -15.80 47.87
CA GLN A 501 42.08 -17.02 48.25
C GLN A 501 43.29 -16.66 49.15
N ARG A 502 44.03 -15.57 48.85
CA ARG A 502 45.17 -15.13 49.68
C ARG A 502 44.69 -14.62 51.03
N ALA A 503 43.57 -13.91 51.12
CA ALA A 503 42.97 -13.45 52.37
C ALA A 503 42.55 -14.63 53.30
N ARG A 504 42.16 -15.76 52.74
CA ARG A 504 41.81 -16.98 53.49
C ARG A 504 43.03 -17.75 54.03
N VAL A 505 44.23 -17.52 53.51
CA VAL A 505 45.47 -18.24 53.90
C VAL A 505 46.22 -17.49 55.01
N GLN A 506 45.83 -16.30 55.46
CA GLN A 506 46.43 -15.69 56.64
C GLN A 506 45.81 -16.31 57.90
N PRO A 507 46.57 -17.10 58.72
CA PRO A 507 46.06 -17.63 59.98
C PRO A 507 45.90 -16.46 60.95
N GLU A 508 44.76 -16.39 61.63
CA GLU A 508 44.54 -15.53 62.80
C GLU A 508 45.67 -15.78 63.82
N ARG A 509 46.51 -14.79 64.01
CA ARG A 509 47.40 -14.76 65.21
C ARG A 509 46.50 -14.45 66.40
N THR A 510 45.95 -15.50 67.02
CA THR A 510 45.37 -15.43 68.35
C THR A 510 46.51 -15.17 69.35
N SER A 511 46.69 -13.97 69.80
CA SER A 511 47.42 -13.65 71.02
C SER A 511 46.55 -14.04 72.20
N VAL A 512 46.93 -15.12 72.86
CA VAL A 512 46.35 -15.52 74.16
C VAL A 512 47.00 -14.59 75.23
N PRO A 513 46.27 -13.83 76.02
CA PRO A 513 46.82 -13.11 77.17
C PRO A 513 47.21 -14.10 78.26
N GLY A 514 48.50 -14.07 78.66
CA GLY A 514 48.98 -14.89 79.80
C GLY A 514 48.28 -14.50 81.10
N VAL A 515 47.73 -15.50 81.75
CA VAL A 515 47.29 -15.43 83.16
C VAL A 515 48.48 -15.46 84.03
N ALA A 516 48.78 -14.42 84.78
CA ALA A 516 49.74 -14.39 85.91
C ALA A 516 49.06 -15.08 87.10
N LEU A 517 49.61 -16.25 87.46
CA LEU A 517 49.35 -16.90 88.76
C LEU A 517 50.17 -16.07 89.84
N ALA A 518 49.46 -15.60 90.84
CA ALA A 518 50.05 -15.15 92.10
C ALA A 518 50.10 -16.33 93.05
N GLU A 519 51.25 -16.60 93.63
CA GLU A 519 51.45 -17.43 94.82
C GLU A 519 51.89 -16.60 96.03
N PRO A 520 51.78 -17.17 97.21
CA PRO A 520 51.06 -16.65 98.36
C PRO A 520 51.89 -15.64 99.23
#